data_e86f7968c2cc72386685f13bb3ef9f69
#
_entry.id   e86f7968c2cc72386685f13bb3ef9f69
#
_cell.length_a   1.000
_cell.length_b   1.000
_cell.length_c   1.000
_cell.angle_alpha   90.00
_cell.angle_beta   90.00
_cell.angle_gamma   90.00
#
_symmetry.space_group_name_H-M   'P 1'
#
loop_
_entity.id
_entity.type
_entity.pdbx_description
1 polymer ?
#
loop_
_entity_poly.entity_id
_entity_poly.type
_entity_poly.pdbx_seq_one_letter_code
_entity_poly.pdbx_strand_id
1 'polypeptide(L)'
;MRSSTAKIAQAINDAEITYRWQWQLGRVQKAQGKQTEAIGAYTRAVDTLTQLRKDIVTSNLPYRFSFRDSVEEPVYFQLIDLLLQDANPSQDHLNRARNVISRLNQAELTNFLQEPCETVTPEEADSVVNDAAQTTAIFYPIILGDRLEIILKLPQDRNLLHYRSPITKTELENTIQTLKNDLEEDYTFNRVRTNAQKLYDYIVKPAASDLKSHRIDTLVFALTGALQEIPMSVLHDGNQYLIEHYAISEILGLKLDNPVPIQRESLNILAAGLAQVSPQLPDDIRVNFAPLPNVNRELQVIEASDLPTKTLIDQQFTRQNFNTVINEETFSVTHLASHGQFSSNPQDTFLLTAPTGDDNGKIAANDLAVLFRVRGRIQPEPIELLILSACETAVGDDLATLGIAGTAYRAGARSVIATLWTLDDAPTVRFAEELYKNLGQDSISKAEALRQAQLALLKNPQFEHPRYWGSYILTGNWL
;
A
#
# COMPACT_ATOMS: atom_id res chain seq x y z
N MET A 1 27.05 32.30 -17.95
CA MET A 1 25.76 31.98 -18.58
C MET A 1 24.85 31.12 -17.71
N ARG A 2 25.32 30.03 -17.05
CA ARG A 2 24.46 29.12 -16.24
C ARG A 2 23.77 29.77 -15.01
N SER A 3 24.39 30.77 -14.36
CA SER A 3 23.80 31.50 -13.22
C SER A 3 22.66 32.45 -13.64
N SER A 4 22.65 32.88 -14.88
CA SER A 4 21.67 33.84 -15.42
C SER A 4 20.31 33.18 -15.68
N THR A 5 20.30 31.97 -16.26
CA THR A 5 19.05 31.28 -16.63
C THR A 5 18.27 30.77 -15.39
N ALA A 6 18.99 30.27 -14.36
CA ALA A 6 18.37 29.91 -13.09
C ALA A 6 17.73 31.11 -12.38
N LYS A 7 18.39 32.28 -12.44
CA LYS A 7 17.82 33.53 -11.92
C LYS A 7 16.61 34.04 -12.72
N ILE A 8 16.61 33.82 -14.03
CA ILE A 8 15.48 34.17 -14.91
C ILE A 8 14.28 33.27 -14.61
N ALA A 9 14.48 31.93 -14.49
CA ALA A 9 13.42 30.98 -14.13
C ALA A 9 12.80 31.32 -12.76
N GLN A 10 13.62 31.64 -11.74
CA GLN A 10 13.15 32.16 -10.46
C GLN A 10 12.40 33.49 -10.57
N ALA A 11 12.83 34.37 -11.46
CA ALA A 11 12.20 35.68 -11.65
C ALA A 11 10.82 35.58 -12.33
N ILE A 12 10.58 34.54 -13.16
CA ILE A 12 9.26 34.26 -13.77
C ILE A 12 8.41 33.31 -12.90
N ASN A 13 8.93 32.87 -11.76
CA ASN A 13 8.26 31.93 -10.83
C ASN A 13 7.79 30.64 -11.50
N ASP A 14 8.52 30.17 -12.52
CA ASP A 14 8.26 28.91 -13.21
C ASP A 14 8.91 27.74 -12.45
N ALA A 15 8.12 27.04 -11.68
CA ALA A 15 8.59 25.93 -10.85
C ALA A 15 9.09 24.75 -11.70
N GLU A 16 8.49 24.52 -12.88
CA GLU A 16 8.90 23.42 -13.77
C GLU A 16 10.31 23.67 -14.34
N ILE A 17 10.57 24.85 -14.84
CA ILE A 17 11.91 25.21 -15.32
C ILE A 17 12.90 25.22 -14.15
N THR A 18 12.48 25.69 -12.97
CA THR A 18 13.33 25.80 -11.79
C THR A 18 13.84 24.45 -11.31
N TYR A 19 12.98 23.43 -11.11
CA TYR A 19 13.45 22.12 -10.64
C TYR A 19 14.35 21.43 -11.68
N ARG A 20 14.05 21.54 -12.97
CA ARG A 20 14.88 20.98 -14.05
C ARG A 20 16.28 21.56 -14.02
N TRP A 21 16.43 22.86 -13.82
CA TRP A 21 17.73 23.50 -13.66
C TRP A 21 18.47 23.09 -12.39
N GLN A 22 17.78 22.99 -11.27
CA GLN A 22 18.35 22.53 -10.01
C GLN A 22 18.85 21.09 -10.17
N TRP A 23 18.07 20.22 -10.81
CA TRP A 23 18.45 18.85 -11.12
C TRP A 23 19.69 18.78 -12.03
N GLN A 24 19.69 19.50 -13.15
CA GLN A 24 20.87 19.55 -14.04
C GLN A 24 22.11 20.12 -13.34
N LEU A 25 21.94 21.12 -12.48
CA LEU A 25 23.04 21.62 -11.67
C LEU A 25 23.61 20.52 -10.76
N GLY A 26 22.74 19.75 -10.10
CA GLY A 26 23.14 18.61 -9.27
C GLY A 26 23.94 17.57 -10.05
N ARG A 27 23.49 17.22 -11.27
CA ARG A 27 24.22 16.29 -12.17
C ARG A 27 25.60 16.81 -12.53
N VAL A 28 25.73 18.09 -12.86
CA VAL A 28 27.03 18.70 -13.17
C VAL A 28 27.96 18.69 -11.94
N GLN A 29 27.43 19.03 -10.77
CA GLN A 29 28.21 19.05 -9.52
C GLN A 29 28.65 17.63 -9.13
N LYS A 30 27.77 16.62 -9.27
CA LYS A 30 28.12 15.19 -9.10
C LYS A 30 29.26 14.80 -10.02
N ALA A 31 29.18 15.13 -11.31
CA ALA A 31 30.24 14.84 -12.29
C ALA A 31 31.56 15.55 -12.01
N GLN A 32 31.54 16.67 -11.27
CA GLN A 32 32.76 17.41 -10.80
C GLN A 32 33.28 16.89 -9.46
N GLY A 33 32.70 15.85 -8.88
CA GLY A 33 33.08 15.34 -7.55
C GLY A 33 32.65 16.24 -6.37
N LYS A 34 31.78 17.22 -6.60
CA LYS A 34 31.29 18.17 -5.59
C LYS A 34 30.02 17.59 -4.94
N GLN A 35 30.21 16.59 -4.08
CA GLN A 35 29.09 15.79 -3.53
C GLN A 35 28.14 16.64 -2.69
N THR A 36 28.66 17.46 -1.76
CA THR A 36 27.80 18.29 -0.87
C THR A 36 26.95 19.28 -1.65
N GLU A 37 27.53 19.94 -2.65
CA GLU A 37 26.82 20.88 -3.51
C GLU A 37 25.79 20.17 -4.38
N ALA A 38 26.12 18.98 -4.89
CA ALA A 38 25.21 18.14 -5.67
C ALA A 38 24.00 17.73 -4.84
N ILE A 39 24.19 17.21 -3.62
CA ILE A 39 23.12 16.89 -2.68
C ILE A 39 22.24 18.12 -2.44
N GLY A 40 22.83 19.29 -2.19
CA GLY A 40 22.07 20.53 -2.01
C GLY A 40 21.25 20.94 -3.24
N ALA A 41 21.76 20.73 -4.46
CA ALA A 41 21.04 21.04 -5.69
C ALA A 41 19.88 20.06 -5.94
N TYR A 42 20.08 18.76 -5.73
CA TYR A 42 19.04 17.74 -5.84
C TYR A 42 17.95 17.92 -4.77
N THR A 43 18.31 18.26 -3.53
CA THR A 43 17.34 18.55 -2.47
C THR A 43 16.40 19.67 -2.88
N ARG A 44 16.95 20.78 -3.38
CA ARG A 44 16.13 21.89 -3.90
C ARG A 44 15.23 21.46 -5.06
N ALA A 45 15.71 20.58 -5.95
CA ALA A 45 14.90 20.07 -7.04
C ALA A 45 13.71 19.27 -6.52
N VAL A 46 13.91 18.37 -5.55
CA VAL A 46 12.84 17.60 -4.88
C VAL A 46 11.86 18.53 -4.17
N ASP A 47 12.36 19.55 -3.45
CA ASP A 47 11.50 20.53 -2.75
C ASP A 47 10.62 21.31 -3.73
N THR A 48 11.19 21.77 -4.84
CA THR A 48 10.46 22.48 -5.90
C THR A 48 9.42 21.59 -6.57
N LEU A 49 9.75 20.31 -6.83
CA LEU A 49 8.82 19.33 -7.38
C LEU A 49 7.64 19.07 -6.45
N THR A 50 7.91 18.89 -5.15
CA THR A 50 6.87 18.65 -4.14
C THR A 50 5.89 19.84 -4.08
N GLN A 51 6.38 21.06 -4.14
CA GLN A 51 5.53 22.26 -4.16
C GLN A 51 4.75 22.39 -5.47
N LEU A 52 5.41 22.20 -6.62
CA LEU A 52 4.77 22.26 -7.93
C LEU A 52 3.59 21.29 -8.04
N ARG A 53 3.71 20.10 -7.46
CA ARG A 53 2.61 19.12 -7.44
C ARG A 53 1.41 19.61 -6.66
N LYS A 54 1.61 20.15 -5.48
CA LYS A 54 0.52 20.74 -4.69
C LYS A 54 -0.19 21.82 -5.48
N ASP A 55 0.55 22.67 -6.19
CA ASP A 55 0.00 23.78 -6.97
C ASP A 55 -0.78 23.30 -8.20
N ILE A 56 -0.30 22.27 -8.91
CA ILE A 56 -0.97 21.68 -10.08
C ILE A 56 -2.30 21.03 -9.66
N VAL A 57 -2.29 20.25 -8.61
CA VAL A 57 -3.47 19.52 -8.14
C VAL A 57 -4.54 20.49 -7.59
N THR A 58 -4.13 21.58 -6.93
CA THR A 58 -5.06 22.62 -6.42
C THR A 58 -5.64 23.52 -7.51
N SER A 59 -4.97 23.66 -8.66
CA SER A 59 -5.38 24.58 -9.73
C SER A 59 -6.34 23.98 -10.76
N ASN A 60 -6.76 22.72 -10.64
CA ASN A 60 -7.63 22.00 -11.60
C ASN A 60 -7.17 22.11 -13.06
N LEU A 61 -5.88 22.26 -13.29
CA LEU A 61 -5.33 22.28 -14.65
C LEU A 61 -5.36 20.87 -15.23
N PRO A 62 -5.82 20.67 -16.49
CA PRO A 62 -5.90 19.36 -17.13
C PRO A 62 -4.52 18.84 -17.55
N TYR A 63 -3.50 19.07 -16.75
CA TYR A 63 -2.15 18.62 -17.01
C TYR A 63 -1.99 17.20 -16.47
N ARG A 64 -2.27 16.22 -17.34
CA ARG A 64 -1.92 14.80 -17.11
C ARG A 64 -0.43 14.65 -17.36
N PHE A 65 0.38 14.88 -16.34
CA PHE A 65 1.73 14.34 -16.35
C PHE A 65 1.68 12.88 -15.90
N SER A 66 2.04 11.99 -16.80
CA SER A 66 2.52 10.66 -16.39
C SER A 66 3.83 10.89 -15.63
N PHE A 67 3.74 10.94 -14.32
CA PHE A 67 4.82 11.34 -13.42
C PHE A 67 5.93 10.29 -13.37
N ARG A 68 5.57 9.01 -13.62
CA ARG A 68 6.45 7.88 -13.42
C ARG A 68 7.53 7.73 -14.48
N ASP A 69 7.23 8.02 -15.72
CA ASP A 69 8.03 7.47 -16.82
C ASP A 69 9.19 8.32 -17.31
N SER A 70 9.29 9.59 -16.98
CA SER A 70 10.28 10.35 -17.73
C SER A 70 11.22 11.28 -16.98
N VAL A 71 10.85 11.87 -15.85
CA VAL A 71 11.72 12.92 -15.27
C VAL A 71 11.73 12.97 -13.73
N GLU A 72 10.67 12.59 -13.05
CA GLU A 72 10.53 12.88 -11.62
C GLU A 72 11.06 11.79 -10.73
N GLU A 73 10.72 10.54 -10.98
CA GLU A 73 11.31 9.40 -10.29
C GLU A 73 12.84 9.45 -10.31
N PRO A 74 13.51 9.72 -11.46
CA PRO A 74 14.97 9.88 -11.48
C PRO A 74 15.52 10.96 -10.55
N VAL A 75 14.80 12.05 -10.29
CA VAL A 75 15.29 13.12 -9.40
C VAL A 75 15.36 12.62 -7.95
N TYR A 76 14.31 11.92 -7.50
CA TYR A 76 14.26 11.35 -6.16
C TYR A 76 15.34 10.28 -5.97
N PHE A 77 15.41 9.30 -6.87
CA PHE A 77 16.40 8.20 -6.76
C PHE A 77 17.83 8.66 -6.93
N GLN A 78 18.11 9.68 -7.76
CA GLN A 78 19.47 10.24 -7.87
C GLN A 78 19.90 10.99 -6.60
N LEU A 79 18.97 11.62 -5.87
CA LEU A 79 19.26 12.19 -4.55
C LEU A 79 19.55 11.08 -3.54
N ILE A 80 18.74 10.03 -3.50
CA ILE A 80 18.94 8.90 -2.60
C ILE A 80 20.27 8.20 -2.89
N ASP A 81 20.61 7.97 -4.17
CA ASP A 81 21.88 7.39 -4.58
C ASP A 81 23.09 8.18 -4.06
N LEU A 82 23.01 9.53 -4.10
CA LEU A 82 24.04 10.38 -3.53
C LEU A 82 24.13 10.33 -2.01
N LEU A 83 22.98 10.28 -1.31
CA LEU A 83 22.91 10.18 0.15
C LEU A 83 23.47 8.86 0.66
N LEU A 84 23.20 7.77 -0.09
CA LEU A 84 23.60 6.40 0.26
C LEU A 84 24.85 5.92 -0.51
N GLN A 85 25.64 6.82 -1.08
CA GLN A 85 26.84 6.44 -1.86
C GLN A 85 27.91 5.76 -0.99
N ASP A 86 28.12 6.26 0.21
CA ASP A 86 29.10 5.70 1.15
C ASP A 86 28.63 4.32 1.65
N ALA A 87 29.59 3.43 1.94
CA ALA A 87 29.29 2.12 2.52
C ALA A 87 28.67 2.23 3.93
N ASN A 88 29.00 3.31 4.66
CA ASN A 88 28.49 3.63 5.98
C ASN A 88 27.93 5.06 5.99
N PRO A 89 26.71 5.29 5.47
CA PRO A 89 26.11 6.61 5.44
C PRO A 89 25.89 7.18 6.85
N SER A 90 26.00 8.50 7.00
CA SER A 90 25.68 9.15 8.27
C SER A 90 24.20 9.02 8.62
N GLN A 91 23.87 9.16 9.92
CA GLN A 91 22.46 9.15 10.35
C GLN A 91 21.63 10.26 9.70
N ASP A 92 22.24 11.43 9.42
CA ASP A 92 21.61 12.49 8.65
C ASP A 92 21.26 12.02 7.24
N HIS A 93 22.19 11.36 6.55
CA HIS A 93 21.95 10.84 5.20
C HIS A 93 20.87 9.75 5.19
N LEU A 94 20.86 8.83 6.15
CA LEU A 94 19.84 7.79 6.27
C LEU A 94 18.45 8.40 6.50
N ASN A 95 18.33 9.35 7.44
CA ASN A 95 17.08 10.06 7.70
C ASN A 95 16.57 10.83 6.48
N ARG A 96 17.48 11.51 5.78
CA ARG A 96 17.12 12.25 4.56
C ARG A 96 16.67 11.31 3.44
N ALA A 97 17.33 10.17 3.26
CA ALA A 97 16.97 9.19 2.24
C ALA A 97 15.55 8.64 2.47
N ARG A 98 15.18 8.20 3.70
CA ARG A 98 13.83 7.73 4.00
C ARG A 98 12.77 8.84 3.89
N ASN A 99 13.12 10.09 4.22
CA ASN A 99 12.24 11.23 4.00
C ASN A 99 11.99 11.49 2.50
N VAL A 100 12.98 11.27 1.64
CA VAL A 100 12.79 11.35 0.18
C VAL A 100 11.85 10.25 -0.33
N ILE A 101 11.94 9.02 0.22
CA ILE A 101 11.01 7.93 -0.09
C ILE A 101 9.57 8.29 0.33
N SER A 102 9.37 8.80 1.56
CA SER A 102 8.06 9.24 2.02
C SER A 102 7.45 10.31 1.09
N ARG A 103 8.25 11.27 0.64
CA ARG A 103 7.83 12.30 -0.32
C ARG A 103 7.48 11.73 -1.69
N LEU A 104 8.19 10.70 -2.15
CA LEU A 104 7.86 10.01 -3.40
C LEU A 104 6.50 9.32 -3.29
N ASN A 105 6.28 8.53 -2.23
CA ASN A 105 4.99 7.86 -1.98
C ASN A 105 3.84 8.89 -1.85
N GLN A 106 4.07 10.01 -1.15
CA GLN A 106 3.11 11.11 -1.09
C GLN A 106 2.79 11.68 -2.47
N ALA A 107 3.82 11.84 -3.27
CA ALA A 107 3.68 12.37 -4.61
C ALA A 107 2.86 11.44 -5.52
N GLU A 108 3.08 10.13 -5.45
CA GLU A 108 2.32 9.12 -6.20
C GLU A 108 0.85 9.10 -5.74
N LEU A 109 0.61 9.09 -4.43
CA LEU A 109 -0.74 9.12 -3.87
C LEU A 109 -1.48 10.42 -4.22
N THR A 110 -0.83 11.59 -4.13
CA THR A 110 -1.38 12.89 -4.55
C THR A 110 -1.78 12.87 -6.04
N ASN A 111 -0.96 12.25 -6.88
CA ASN A 111 -1.26 12.12 -8.31
C ASN A 111 -2.46 11.20 -8.55
N PHE A 112 -2.57 10.09 -7.84
CA PHE A 112 -3.73 9.20 -7.89
C PHE A 112 -5.01 9.93 -7.43
N LEU A 113 -4.94 10.58 -6.26
CA LEU A 113 -6.11 11.24 -5.65
C LEU A 113 -6.57 12.48 -6.44
N GLN A 114 -5.71 13.08 -7.25
CA GLN A 114 -5.95 14.39 -7.89
C GLN A 114 -6.33 15.48 -6.88
N GLU A 115 -5.88 15.33 -5.64
CA GLU A 115 -6.05 16.29 -4.55
C GLU A 115 -4.84 16.20 -3.59
N PRO A 116 -4.49 17.32 -2.90
CA PRO A 116 -3.41 17.28 -1.91
C PRO A 116 -3.73 16.26 -0.81
N CYS A 117 -2.79 15.38 -0.52
CA CYS A 117 -2.88 14.45 0.59
C CYS A 117 -1.75 14.67 1.59
N GLU A 118 -2.05 14.42 2.85
CA GLU A 118 -1.05 14.32 3.90
C GLU A 118 -0.80 12.84 4.16
N THR A 119 0.46 12.46 4.21
CA THR A 119 0.89 11.08 4.44
C THR A 119 1.71 11.00 5.72
N VAL A 120 1.84 9.80 6.27
CA VAL A 120 2.70 9.57 7.42
C VAL A 120 4.15 9.95 7.11
N THR A 121 4.75 10.71 8.01
CA THR A 121 6.20 10.98 7.97
C THR A 121 6.99 9.85 8.63
N PRO A 122 8.28 9.66 8.26
CA PRO A 122 9.12 8.69 8.95
C PRO A 122 9.23 8.92 10.47
N GLU A 123 9.20 10.18 10.92
CA GLU A 123 9.24 10.55 12.33
C GLU A 123 7.95 10.15 13.08
N GLU A 124 6.79 10.31 12.46
CA GLU A 124 5.51 9.82 13.01
C GLU A 124 5.50 8.29 13.09
N ALA A 125 5.96 7.60 12.04
CA ALA A 125 6.08 6.14 12.06
C ALA A 125 7.06 5.65 13.13
N ASP A 126 8.20 6.35 13.34
CA ASP A 126 9.16 6.05 14.41
C ASP A 126 8.53 6.21 15.81
N SER A 127 7.67 7.23 15.99
CA SER A 127 6.98 7.41 17.28
C SER A 127 6.08 6.22 17.57
N VAL A 128 5.31 5.75 16.59
CA VAL A 128 4.46 4.56 16.73
C VAL A 128 5.29 3.32 17.10
N VAL A 129 6.40 3.09 16.40
CA VAL A 129 7.29 1.95 16.66
C VAL A 129 7.89 1.99 18.05
N ASN A 130 8.24 3.19 18.54
CA ASN A 130 8.84 3.35 19.85
C ASN A 130 7.83 3.20 21.01
N ASP A 131 6.56 3.55 20.77
CA ASP A 131 5.48 3.55 21.76
C ASP A 131 4.66 2.25 21.75
N ALA A 132 4.73 1.47 20.67
CA ALA A 132 3.98 0.24 20.54
C ALA A 132 4.40 -0.79 21.60
N ALA A 133 3.41 -1.43 22.21
CA ALA A 133 3.64 -2.57 23.09
C ALA A 133 4.21 -3.79 22.33
N GLN A 134 4.03 -3.80 21.00
CA GLN A 134 4.55 -4.80 20.09
C GLN A 134 5.92 -4.41 19.57
N THR A 135 6.74 -5.41 19.29
CA THR A 135 8.10 -5.22 18.81
C THR A 135 8.11 -5.10 17.28
N THR A 136 7.95 -3.89 16.79
CA THR A 136 7.84 -3.58 15.35
C THR A 136 9.15 -3.03 14.79
N ALA A 137 9.52 -3.45 13.58
CA ALA A 137 10.61 -2.87 12.81
C ALA A 137 10.10 -2.32 11.47
N ILE A 138 10.66 -1.18 11.00
CA ILE A 138 10.31 -0.61 9.70
C ILE A 138 11.47 -0.77 8.73
N PHE A 139 11.17 -1.39 7.59
CA PHE A 139 12.07 -1.56 6.46
C PHE A 139 11.80 -0.52 5.37
N TYR A 140 12.86 0.12 4.89
CA TYR A 140 12.88 0.98 3.71
C TYR A 140 13.81 0.35 2.65
N PRO A 141 13.36 -0.63 1.89
CA PRO A 141 14.13 -1.20 0.80
C PRO A 141 14.09 -0.28 -0.42
N ILE A 142 15.25 0.06 -0.99
CA ILE A 142 15.39 1.07 -2.04
C ILE A 142 16.20 0.48 -3.19
N ILE A 143 15.57 0.29 -4.34
CA ILE A 143 16.21 -0.23 -5.55
C ILE A 143 16.98 0.90 -6.23
N LEU A 144 18.30 0.78 -6.29
CA LEU A 144 19.17 1.66 -7.07
C LEU A 144 19.72 0.93 -8.31
N GLY A 145 20.38 1.63 -9.20
CA GLY A 145 20.80 1.07 -10.49
C GLY A 145 21.67 -0.20 -10.38
N ASP A 146 22.56 -0.26 -9.42
CA ASP A 146 23.60 -1.28 -9.23
C ASP A 146 23.49 -2.05 -7.89
N ARG A 147 22.53 -1.70 -7.05
CA ARG A 147 22.39 -2.26 -5.69
C ARG A 147 21.01 -2.05 -5.09
N LEU A 148 20.69 -2.86 -4.10
CA LEU A 148 19.56 -2.64 -3.19
C LEU A 148 20.09 -2.09 -1.86
N GLU A 149 19.58 -0.96 -1.43
CA GLU A 149 19.84 -0.37 -0.12
C GLU A 149 18.68 -0.67 0.83
N ILE A 150 18.95 -0.93 2.08
CA ILE A 150 17.96 -1.19 3.11
C ILE A 150 18.25 -0.28 4.30
N ILE A 151 17.32 0.59 4.64
CA ILE A 151 17.34 1.34 5.89
C ILE A 151 16.36 0.66 6.84
N LEU A 152 16.80 0.36 8.06
CA LEU A 152 16.01 -0.32 9.06
C LEU A 152 15.89 0.55 10.31
N LYS A 153 14.65 0.77 10.76
CA LYS A 153 14.32 1.36 12.05
C LYS A 153 13.90 0.25 13.00
N LEU A 154 14.62 0.12 14.10
CA LEU A 154 14.29 -0.77 15.21
C LEU A 154 13.62 -0.01 16.35
N PRO A 155 12.76 -0.66 17.17
CA PRO A 155 12.10 -0.01 18.30
C PRO A 155 13.12 0.43 19.33
N GLN A 156 12.88 1.60 19.94
CA GLN A 156 13.71 2.22 20.97
C GLN A 156 15.16 2.57 20.54
N ASP A 157 15.62 2.14 19.38
CA ASP A 157 16.92 2.56 18.84
C ASP A 157 16.82 3.98 18.30
N ARG A 158 17.81 4.81 18.69
CA ARG A 158 17.92 6.18 18.17
C ARG A 158 18.53 6.21 16.75
N ASN A 159 19.31 5.21 16.42
CA ASN A 159 20.03 5.12 15.16
C ASN A 159 19.32 4.18 14.19
N LEU A 160 19.35 4.55 12.91
CA LEU A 160 18.95 3.68 11.82
C LEU A 160 20.08 2.72 11.49
N LEU A 161 19.73 1.48 11.19
CA LEU A 161 20.66 0.52 10.62
C LEU A 161 20.61 0.59 9.09
N HIS A 162 21.72 0.23 8.46
CA HIS A 162 21.85 0.27 7.02
C HIS A 162 22.50 -1.01 6.51
N TYR A 163 21.93 -1.59 5.45
CA TYR A 163 22.45 -2.75 4.77
C TYR A 163 22.44 -2.53 3.26
N ARG A 164 23.35 -3.21 2.57
CA ARG A 164 23.48 -3.13 1.12
C ARG A 164 23.59 -4.53 0.53
N SER A 165 22.76 -4.79 -0.49
CA SER A 165 22.81 -6.02 -1.27
C SER A 165 23.29 -5.72 -2.69
N PRO A 166 24.33 -6.39 -3.18
CA PRO A 166 24.89 -6.16 -4.52
C PRO A 166 24.03 -6.90 -5.56
N ILE A 167 22.98 -6.24 -6.03
CA ILE A 167 22.10 -6.72 -7.09
C ILE A 167 21.71 -5.56 -7.99
N THR A 168 21.73 -5.74 -9.30
CA THR A 168 21.32 -4.70 -10.23
C THR A 168 19.80 -4.51 -10.22
N LYS A 169 19.34 -3.28 -10.50
CA LYS A 169 17.91 -2.96 -10.65
C LYS A 169 17.22 -3.95 -11.60
N THR A 170 17.78 -4.17 -12.77
CA THR A 170 17.22 -5.07 -13.78
C THR A 170 17.08 -6.51 -13.29
N GLU A 171 18.09 -7.05 -12.59
CA GLU A 171 18.05 -8.42 -12.06
C GLU A 171 16.99 -8.55 -10.97
N LEU A 172 16.89 -7.57 -10.09
CA LEU A 172 15.91 -7.55 -9.00
C LEU A 172 14.49 -7.43 -9.55
N GLU A 173 14.23 -6.48 -10.45
CA GLU A 173 12.94 -6.30 -11.10
C GLU A 173 12.49 -7.51 -11.91
N ASN A 174 13.40 -8.16 -12.65
CA ASN A 174 13.11 -9.42 -13.34
C ASN A 174 12.74 -10.55 -12.35
N THR A 175 13.39 -10.61 -11.19
CA THR A 175 13.07 -11.62 -10.17
C THR A 175 11.70 -11.34 -9.54
N ILE A 176 11.37 -10.08 -9.28
CA ILE A 176 10.06 -9.63 -8.78
C ILE A 176 8.97 -9.99 -9.80
N GLN A 177 9.16 -9.62 -11.06
CA GLN A 177 8.18 -9.91 -12.11
C GLN A 177 7.95 -11.42 -12.31
N THR A 178 9.03 -12.22 -12.23
CA THR A 178 8.91 -13.67 -12.30
C THR A 178 8.13 -14.22 -11.10
N LEU A 179 8.42 -13.74 -9.89
CA LEU A 179 7.67 -14.14 -8.69
C LEU A 179 6.20 -13.75 -8.79
N LYS A 180 5.90 -12.51 -9.22
CA LYS A 180 4.52 -12.03 -9.43
C LYS A 180 3.75 -12.97 -10.36
N ASN A 181 4.29 -13.25 -11.55
CA ASN A 181 3.66 -14.16 -12.51
C ASN A 181 3.48 -15.58 -11.95
N ASP A 182 4.47 -16.08 -11.19
CA ASP A 182 4.40 -17.41 -10.60
C ASP A 182 3.38 -17.49 -9.44
N LEU A 183 3.12 -16.40 -8.74
CA LEU A 183 2.13 -16.33 -7.66
C LEU A 183 0.69 -16.41 -8.16
N GLU A 184 0.43 -15.99 -9.39
CA GLU A 184 -0.91 -16.04 -9.99
C GLU A 184 -1.28 -17.44 -10.52
N GLU A 185 -0.31 -18.38 -10.58
CA GLU A 185 -0.47 -19.71 -11.13
C GLU A 185 -0.30 -20.78 -10.06
N ASP A 186 -1.22 -21.72 -9.96
CA ASP A 186 -1.26 -22.74 -8.89
C ASP A 186 -0.26 -23.90 -9.05
N TYR A 187 0.29 -24.13 -10.26
CA TYR A 187 1.26 -25.19 -10.55
C TYR A 187 2.74 -24.78 -10.38
N THR A 188 3.01 -23.58 -9.88
CA THR A 188 4.36 -22.98 -9.84
C THR A 188 5.04 -23.03 -8.48
N PHE A 189 4.55 -23.81 -7.53
CA PHE A 189 4.96 -23.84 -6.12
C PHE A 189 6.48 -23.81 -5.88
N ASN A 190 7.24 -24.64 -6.57
CA ASN A 190 8.70 -24.68 -6.42
C ASN A 190 9.39 -23.44 -6.99
N ARG A 191 8.85 -22.82 -8.04
CA ARG A 191 9.38 -21.60 -8.64
C ARG A 191 9.10 -20.42 -7.74
N VAL A 192 7.90 -20.35 -7.17
CA VAL A 192 7.54 -19.37 -6.16
C VAL A 192 8.54 -19.41 -5.01
N ARG A 193 8.77 -20.59 -4.38
CA ARG A 193 9.75 -20.72 -3.28
C ARG A 193 11.14 -20.27 -3.69
N THR A 194 11.61 -20.65 -4.86
CA THR A 194 12.96 -20.32 -5.34
C THR A 194 13.13 -18.80 -5.51
N ASN A 195 12.17 -18.13 -6.14
CA ASN A 195 12.25 -16.68 -6.38
C ASN A 195 11.98 -15.91 -5.08
N ALA A 196 11.06 -16.37 -4.24
CA ALA A 196 10.82 -15.80 -2.91
C ALA A 196 12.07 -15.90 -2.00
N GLN A 197 12.83 -17.00 -2.08
CA GLN A 197 14.08 -17.14 -1.33
C GLN A 197 15.15 -16.19 -1.83
N LYS A 198 15.31 -16.04 -3.15
CA LYS A 198 16.25 -15.04 -3.70
C LYS A 198 15.94 -13.62 -3.20
N LEU A 199 14.68 -13.23 -3.21
CA LEU A 199 14.28 -11.90 -2.74
C LEU A 199 14.48 -11.77 -1.23
N TYR A 200 14.18 -12.79 -0.44
CA TYR A 200 14.49 -12.82 0.99
C TYR A 200 15.98 -12.60 1.25
N ASP A 201 16.85 -13.30 0.52
CA ASP A 201 18.30 -13.19 0.66
C ASP A 201 18.82 -11.76 0.43
N TYR A 202 18.16 -10.98 -0.44
CA TYR A 202 18.53 -9.60 -0.71
C TYR A 202 17.86 -8.60 0.24
N ILE A 203 16.60 -8.82 0.62
CA ILE A 203 15.77 -7.80 1.32
C ILE A 203 15.83 -7.98 2.84
N VAL A 204 15.65 -9.19 3.36
CA VAL A 204 15.44 -9.43 4.80
C VAL A 204 16.65 -10.04 5.48
N LYS A 205 17.30 -11.00 4.85
CA LYS A 205 18.43 -11.74 5.41
C LYS A 205 19.58 -10.86 5.95
N PRO A 206 19.95 -9.73 5.29
CA PRO A 206 20.98 -8.85 5.83
C PRO A 206 20.69 -8.34 7.25
N ALA A 207 19.40 -8.17 7.58
CA ALA A 207 18.92 -7.68 8.88
C ALA A 207 18.51 -8.79 9.85
N ALA A 208 18.51 -10.06 9.45
CA ALA A 208 17.91 -11.16 10.22
C ALA A 208 18.49 -11.31 11.64
N SER A 209 19.80 -11.05 11.81
CA SER A 209 20.46 -11.06 13.12
C SER A 209 19.90 -10.01 14.07
N ASP A 210 19.70 -8.80 13.54
CA ASP A 210 19.20 -7.66 14.32
C ASP A 210 17.72 -7.81 14.66
N LEU A 211 16.91 -8.31 13.74
CA LEU A 211 15.50 -8.65 13.98
C LEU A 211 15.38 -9.66 15.13
N LYS A 212 16.19 -10.72 15.10
CA LYS A 212 16.18 -11.76 16.14
C LYS A 212 16.64 -11.22 17.49
N SER A 213 17.70 -10.40 17.54
CA SER A 213 18.25 -9.86 18.77
C SER A 213 17.29 -8.90 19.48
N HIS A 214 16.47 -8.17 18.72
CA HIS A 214 15.44 -7.25 19.21
C HIS A 214 14.07 -7.92 19.40
N ARG A 215 13.96 -9.23 19.15
CA ARG A 215 12.71 -10.01 19.28
C ARG A 215 11.55 -9.38 18.52
N ILE A 216 11.82 -8.96 17.28
CA ILE A 216 10.81 -8.37 16.42
C ILE A 216 9.73 -9.40 16.12
N ASP A 217 8.47 -8.99 16.17
CA ASP A 217 7.28 -9.78 15.83
C ASP A 217 6.50 -9.22 14.65
N THR A 218 6.69 -7.92 14.35
CA THR A 218 6.00 -7.24 13.26
C THR A 218 6.98 -6.52 12.35
N LEU A 219 6.86 -6.72 11.03
CA LEU A 219 7.62 -6.02 10.01
C LEU A 219 6.70 -5.09 9.23
N VAL A 220 7.06 -3.83 9.16
CA VAL A 220 6.38 -2.81 8.37
C VAL A 220 7.29 -2.39 7.21
N PHE A 221 6.78 -2.40 6.00
CA PHE A 221 7.55 -2.08 4.80
C PHE A 221 7.10 -0.75 4.18
N ALA A 222 8.04 0.16 3.98
CA ALA A 222 7.84 1.37 3.17
C ALA A 222 8.34 1.08 1.73
N LEU A 223 7.46 0.51 0.92
CA LEU A 223 7.80 0.02 -0.42
C LEU A 223 7.69 1.13 -1.47
N THR A 224 8.50 1.00 -2.54
CA THR A 224 8.44 1.85 -3.74
C THR A 224 8.68 1.03 -5.00
N GLY A 225 8.10 1.49 -6.11
CA GLY A 225 8.34 0.89 -7.42
C GLY A 225 7.95 -0.58 -7.48
N ALA A 226 8.74 -1.40 -8.15
CA ALA A 226 8.46 -2.82 -8.38
C ALA A 226 8.25 -3.64 -7.08
N LEU A 227 8.79 -3.21 -5.95
CA LEU A 227 8.57 -3.90 -4.68
C LEU A 227 7.11 -3.86 -4.21
N GLN A 228 6.31 -2.92 -4.68
CA GLN A 228 4.87 -2.83 -4.39
C GLN A 228 4.03 -3.89 -5.13
N GLU A 229 4.63 -4.59 -6.09
CA GLU A 229 3.93 -5.57 -6.93
C GLU A 229 3.83 -6.96 -6.30
N ILE A 230 4.57 -7.20 -5.21
CA ILE A 230 4.62 -8.49 -4.52
C ILE A 230 4.37 -8.34 -3.02
N PRO A 231 3.64 -9.26 -2.41
CA PRO A 231 3.45 -9.24 -0.96
C PRO A 231 4.73 -9.70 -0.24
N MET A 232 5.20 -8.94 0.73
CA MET A 232 6.38 -9.32 1.50
C MET A 232 6.18 -10.58 2.35
N SER A 233 4.93 -10.95 2.64
CA SER A 233 4.56 -12.16 3.39
C SER A 233 5.04 -13.47 2.75
N VAL A 234 5.18 -13.50 1.41
CA VAL A 234 5.59 -14.71 0.65
C VAL A 234 7.10 -14.91 0.56
N LEU A 235 7.92 -13.96 1.01
CA LEU A 235 9.38 -14.14 1.06
C LEU A 235 9.71 -15.39 1.89
N HIS A 236 10.77 -16.14 1.50
CA HIS A 236 11.05 -17.46 2.05
C HIS A 236 12.52 -17.60 2.47
N ASP A 237 12.80 -17.97 3.72
CA ASP A 237 14.18 -18.05 4.25
C ASP A 237 14.94 -19.34 3.87
N GLY A 238 14.30 -20.20 3.09
CA GLY A 238 14.78 -21.55 2.74
C GLY A 238 14.05 -22.65 3.50
N ASN A 239 13.45 -22.35 4.66
CA ASN A 239 12.70 -23.28 5.51
C ASN A 239 11.23 -22.87 5.64
N GLN A 240 10.97 -21.58 5.89
CA GLN A 240 9.66 -21.02 6.19
C GLN A 240 9.42 -19.72 5.42
N TYR A 241 8.14 -19.38 5.24
CA TYR A 241 7.73 -18.08 4.71
C TYR A 241 7.85 -16.99 5.77
N LEU A 242 8.07 -15.75 5.34
CA LEU A 242 8.23 -14.61 6.26
C LEU A 242 7.04 -14.44 7.19
N ILE A 243 5.82 -14.71 6.68
CA ILE A 243 4.57 -14.67 7.46
C ILE A 243 4.54 -15.68 8.61
N GLU A 244 5.31 -16.76 8.56
CA GLU A 244 5.38 -17.73 9.65
C GLU A 244 6.16 -17.18 10.85
N HIS A 245 7.03 -16.19 10.63
CA HIS A 245 7.85 -15.56 11.65
C HIS A 245 7.27 -14.22 12.13
N TYR A 246 6.72 -13.40 11.23
CA TYR A 246 6.36 -12.02 11.49
C TYR A 246 4.96 -11.69 11.00
N ALA A 247 4.26 -10.81 11.72
CA ALA A 247 3.14 -10.08 11.16
C ALA A 247 3.67 -9.03 10.17
N ILE A 248 2.97 -8.82 9.06
CA ILE A 248 3.45 -7.98 7.95
C ILE A 248 2.44 -6.88 7.65
N SER A 249 2.93 -5.66 7.49
CA SER A 249 2.15 -4.52 7.01
C SER A 249 2.99 -3.64 6.08
N GLU A 250 2.32 -2.77 5.33
CA GLU A 250 2.94 -1.82 4.41
C GLU A 250 2.54 -0.38 4.77
N ILE A 251 3.45 0.57 4.55
CA ILE A 251 3.16 2.00 4.65
C ILE A 251 3.16 2.58 3.23
N LEU A 252 1.99 2.92 2.71
CA LEU A 252 1.79 3.54 1.41
C LEU A 252 1.14 4.93 1.54
N GLY A 253 1.48 5.67 2.60
CA GLY A 253 1.06 7.04 2.77
C GLY A 253 -0.25 7.26 3.54
N LEU A 254 -0.87 6.22 4.14
CA LEU A 254 -1.99 6.40 5.06
C LEU A 254 -1.50 7.01 6.38
N LYS A 255 -2.30 7.94 6.95
CA LYS A 255 -1.99 8.55 8.24
C LYS A 255 -2.02 7.51 9.37
N LEU A 256 -1.12 7.67 10.34
CA LEU A 256 -1.08 6.87 11.56
C LEU A 256 -1.70 7.64 12.74
N ASP A 257 -2.88 8.24 12.53
CA ASP A 257 -3.56 8.97 13.58
C ASP A 257 -4.01 8.04 14.70
N ASN A 258 -3.53 8.30 15.92
CA ASN A 258 -3.85 7.54 17.13
C ASN A 258 -3.74 6.01 16.94
N PRO A 259 -2.53 5.49 16.67
CA PRO A 259 -2.31 4.08 16.32
C PRO A 259 -2.42 3.20 17.59
N VAL A 260 -3.60 2.65 17.80
CA VAL A 260 -3.89 1.69 18.87
C VAL A 260 -4.53 0.44 18.28
N PRO A 261 -4.34 -0.75 18.89
CA PRO A 261 -5.07 -1.94 18.51
C PRO A 261 -6.58 -1.72 18.61
N ILE A 262 -7.33 -2.34 17.71
CA ILE A 262 -8.81 -2.29 17.77
C ILE A 262 -9.25 -3.03 19.04
N GLN A 263 -10.08 -2.36 19.86
CA GLN A 263 -10.68 -3.00 21.02
C GLN A 263 -11.95 -3.75 20.60
N ARG A 264 -12.16 -4.96 21.16
CA ARG A 264 -13.32 -5.79 20.83
C ARG A 264 -14.65 -5.04 21.01
N GLU A 265 -14.78 -4.27 22.08
CA GLU A 265 -15.99 -3.52 22.40
C GLU A 265 -16.30 -2.40 21.39
N SER A 266 -15.30 -1.95 20.66
CA SER A 266 -15.44 -0.91 19.61
C SER A 266 -15.71 -1.50 18.23
N LEU A 267 -15.69 -2.83 18.08
CA LEU A 267 -15.97 -3.49 16.81
C LEU A 267 -17.45 -3.37 16.47
N ASN A 268 -17.74 -2.75 15.34
CA ASN A 268 -19.03 -2.73 14.68
C ASN A 268 -18.82 -2.85 13.18
N ILE A 269 -19.36 -3.88 12.56
CA ILE A 269 -19.01 -4.32 11.22
C ILE A 269 -20.15 -4.01 10.26
N LEU A 270 -19.83 -3.32 9.15
CA LEU A 270 -20.66 -3.31 7.95
C LEU A 270 -20.10 -4.32 6.95
N ALA A 271 -20.81 -5.42 6.72
CA ALA A 271 -20.44 -6.42 5.73
C ALA A 271 -21.37 -6.30 4.52
N ALA A 272 -20.82 -5.93 3.36
CA ALA A 272 -21.61 -5.74 2.14
C ALA A 272 -21.02 -6.55 0.98
N GLY A 273 -21.90 -7.20 0.19
CA GLY A 273 -21.42 -8.06 -0.87
C GLY A 273 -22.42 -8.28 -2.02
N LEU A 274 -21.86 -8.55 -3.21
CA LEU A 274 -22.58 -8.86 -4.43
C LEU A 274 -22.18 -10.25 -4.92
N ALA A 275 -23.02 -11.26 -4.62
CA ALA A 275 -22.80 -12.64 -5.03
C ALA A 275 -23.23 -12.88 -6.49
N GLN A 276 -24.25 -12.17 -6.97
CA GLN A 276 -24.84 -12.36 -8.29
C GLN A 276 -24.57 -11.17 -9.20
N VAL A 277 -24.02 -11.43 -10.37
CA VAL A 277 -23.90 -10.41 -11.43
C VAL A 277 -25.29 -10.12 -11.99
N SER A 278 -25.82 -8.92 -11.74
CA SER A 278 -27.17 -8.54 -12.18
C SER A 278 -27.25 -8.48 -13.71
N PRO A 279 -28.34 -9.02 -14.31
CA PRO A 279 -28.60 -8.83 -15.74
C PRO A 279 -28.79 -7.36 -16.18
N GLN A 280 -29.01 -6.46 -15.24
CA GLN A 280 -29.17 -5.01 -15.47
C GLN A 280 -27.83 -4.26 -15.53
N LEU A 281 -26.71 -4.92 -15.17
CA LEU A 281 -25.39 -4.33 -15.36
C LEU A 281 -25.08 -4.15 -16.85
N PRO A 282 -24.30 -3.11 -17.21
CA PRO A 282 -23.82 -2.90 -18.58
C PRO A 282 -23.16 -4.16 -19.17
N ASP A 283 -23.30 -4.39 -20.47
CA ASP A 283 -22.80 -5.60 -21.12
C ASP A 283 -21.30 -5.79 -20.98
N ASP A 284 -20.53 -4.69 -21.04
CA ASP A 284 -19.08 -4.69 -20.83
C ASP A 284 -18.67 -5.15 -19.43
N ILE A 285 -19.49 -4.86 -18.42
CA ILE A 285 -19.28 -5.36 -17.05
C ILE A 285 -19.73 -6.81 -16.92
N ARG A 286 -20.95 -7.11 -17.42
CA ARG A 286 -21.55 -8.44 -17.27
C ARG A 286 -20.77 -9.57 -17.92
N VAL A 287 -20.09 -9.29 -19.04
CA VAL A 287 -19.27 -10.28 -19.76
C VAL A 287 -17.93 -10.54 -19.04
N ASN A 288 -17.41 -9.56 -18.33
CA ASN A 288 -16.07 -9.65 -17.73
C ASN A 288 -16.09 -10.19 -16.29
N PHE A 289 -17.23 -10.22 -15.60
CA PHE A 289 -17.31 -10.65 -14.21
C PHE A 289 -18.23 -11.86 -14.05
N ALA A 290 -17.68 -12.93 -13.48
CA ALA A 290 -18.45 -14.13 -13.14
C ALA A 290 -19.17 -13.97 -11.79
N PRO A 291 -20.26 -14.72 -11.49
CA PRO A 291 -20.84 -14.76 -10.15
C PRO A 291 -19.82 -15.18 -9.09
N LEU A 292 -19.96 -14.64 -7.87
CA LEU A 292 -19.15 -14.94 -6.68
C LEU A 292 -20.01 -15.71 -5.65
N PRO A 293 -20.28 -17.01 -5.86
CA PRO A 293 -21.27 -17.74 -5.06
C PRO A 293 -20.93 -17.85 -3.57
N ASN A 294 -19.63 -17.78 -3.21
CA ASN A 294 -19.21 -17.87 -1.82
C ASN A 294 -19.28 -16.54 -1.05
N VAL A 295 -19.54 -15.40 -1.69
CA VAL A 295 -19.79 -14.12 -1.01
C VAL A 295 -20.89 -14.27 0.05
N ASN A 296 -21.99 -14.97 -0.27
CA ASN A 296 -23.05 -15.26 0.69
C ASN A 296 -22.53 -15.98 1.94
N ARG A 297 -21.64 -16.96 1.75
CA ARG A 297 -21.05 -17.75 2.83
C ARG A 297 -20.01 -16.94 3.59
N GLU A 298 -19.24 -16.12 2.90
CA GLU A 298 -18.28 -15.19 3.51
C GLU A 298 -19.00 -14.21 4.47
N LEU A 299 -20.12 -13.61 4.03
CA LEU A 299 -20.90 -12.73 4.90
C LEU A 299 -21.55 -13.48 6.06
N GLN A 300 -22.02 -14.72 5.85
CA GLN A 300 -22.58 -15.56 6.91
C GLN A 300 -21.56 -15.88 8.01
N VAL A 301 -20.29 -16.19 7.67
CA VAL A 301 -19.27 -16.45 8.70
C VAL A 301 -18.89 -15.19 9.46
N ILE A 302 -18.98 -14.01 8.84
CA ILE A 302 -18.80 -12.72 9.52
C ILE A 302 -19.95 -12.50 10.52
N GLU A 303 -21.21 -12.72 10.14
CA GLU A 303 -22.36 -12.63 11.03
C GLU A 303 -22.28 -13.63 12.20
N ALA A 304 -21.73 -14.81 11.96
CA ALA A 304 -21.56 -15.85 12.97
C ALA A 304 -20.38 -15.62 13.92
N SER A 305 -19.61 -14.54 13.76
CA SER A 305 -18.41 -14.24 14.57
C SER A 305 -18.68 -13.68 15.96
N ASP A 306 -19.94 -13.58 16.39
CA ASP A 306 -20.38 -12.96 17.66
C ASP A 306 -19.96 -11.47 17.80
N LEU A 307 -19.65 -10.81 16.68
CA LEU A 307 -19.37 -9.38 16.60
C LEU A 307 -20.59 -8.63 16.06
N PRO A 308 -20.88 -7.42 16.57
CA PRO A 308 -21.97 -6.60 16.00
C PRO A 308 -21.77 -6.41 14.51
N THR A 309 -22.69 -6.95 13.70
CA THR A 309 -22.58 -6.97 12.25
C THR A 309 -23.89 -6.56 11.60
N LYS A 310 -23.81 -5.65 10.63
CA LYS A 310 -24.89 -5.33 9.70
C LYS A 310 -24.52 -5.78 8.31
N THR A 311 -25.40 -6.52 7.65
CA THR A 311 -25.16 -7.13 6.35
C THR A 311 -26.00 -6.48 5.26
N LEU A 312 -25.39 -6.22 4.11
CA LEU A 312 -26.06 -5.82 2.87
C LEU A 312 -25.65 -6.80 1.77
N ILE A 313 -26.58 -7.58 1.25
CA ILE A 313 -26.29 -8.63 0.28
C ILE A 313 -27.11 -8.48 -1.00
N ASP A 314 -26.49 -8.71 -2.16
CA ASP A 314 -27.11 -8.68 -3.48
C ASP A 314 -28.00 -7.44 -3.67
N GLN A 315 -29.31 -7.60 -3.81
CA GLN A 315 -30.27 -6.51 -4.03
C GLN A 315 -30.32 -5.47 -2.89
N GLN A 316 -29.81 -5.79 -1.71
CA GLN A 316 -29.68 -4.84 -0.60
C GLN A 316 -28.38 -4.02 -0.72
N PHE A 317 -27.36 -4.52 -1.39
CA PHE A 317 -26.09 -3.82 -1.61
C PHE A 317 -26.18 -2.91 -2.84
N THR A 318 -27.03 -1.90 -2.78
CA THR A 318 -27.12 -0.84 -3.78
C THR A 318 -26.32 0.39 -3.33
N ARG A 319 -25.89 1.24 -4.26
CA ARG A 319 -25.22 2.52 -3.94
C ARG A 319 -26.04 3.34 -2.93
N GLN A 320 -27.35 3.47 -3.16
CA GLN A 320 -28.23 4.26 -2.30
C GLN A 320 -28.32 3.67 -0.88
N ASN A 321 -28.55 2.37 -0.77
CA ASN A 321 -28.69 1.72 0.53
C ASN A 321 -27.38 1.71 1.31
N PHE A 322 -26.26 1.43 0.64
CA PHE A 322 -24.93 1.52 1.24
C PHE A 322 -24.65 2.92 1.78
N ASN A 323 -24.96 3.98 0.97
CA ASN A 323 -24.81 5.35 1.41
C ASN A 323 -25.68 5.68 2.63
N THR A 324 -26.92 5.24 2.66
CA THR A 324 -27.82 5.45 3.80
C THR A 324 -27.25 4.81 5.05
N VAL A 325 -26.93 3.52 4.99
CA VAL A 325 -26.45 2.75 6.15
C VAL A 325 -25.14 3.29 6.71
N ILE A 326 -24.16 3.61 5.84
CA ILE A 326 -22.84 4.08 6.32
C ILE A 326 -22.89 5.50 6.92
N ASN A 327 -23.93 6.27 6.61
CA ASN A 327 -24.12 7.62 7.18
C ASN A 327 -25.02 7.63 8.42
N GLU A 328 -25.91 6.67 8.58
CA GLU A 328 -26.83 6.59 9.72
C GLU A 328 -26.28 5.82 10.91
N GLU A 329 -25.36 4.88 10.67
CA GLU A 329 -24.77 4.03 11.69
C GLU A 329 -23.23 4.12 11.69
N THR A 330 -22.61 3.99 12.86
CA THR A 330 -21.14 4.04 12.99
C THR A 330 -20.56 2.65 12.87
N PHE A 331 -19.64 2.46 11.94
CA PHE A 331 -18.90 1.21 11.73
C PHE A 331 -17.41 1.45 11.87
N SER A 332 -16.76 0.62 12.69
CA SER A 332 -15.30 0.59 12.82
C SER A 332 -14.64 -0.28 11.74
N VAL A 333 -15.36 -1.29 11.24
CA VAL A 333 -14.92 -2.16 10.15
C VAL A 333 -15.93 -2.11 9.01
N THR A 334 -15.45 -1.94 7.78
CA THR A 334 -16.26 -2.05 6.58
C THR A 334 -15.67 -3.15 5.69
N HIS A 335 -16.41 -4.22 5.46
CA HIS A 335 -16.02 -5.36 4.63
C HIS A 335 -16.83 -5.36 3.33
N LEU A 336 -16.14 -5.24 2.20
CA LEU A 336 -16.76 -5.19 0.88
C LEU A 336 -16.33 -6.43 0.07
N ALA A 337 -17.26 -7.37 -0.12
CA ALA A 337 -17.07 -8.60 -0.87
C ALA A 337 -17.81 -8.51 -2.21
N SER A 338 -17.17 -7.91 -3.21
CA SER A 338 -17.76 -7.69 -4.52
C SER A 338 -16.70 -7.52 -5.58
N HIS A 339 -17.05 -7.74 -6.83
CA HIS A 339 -16.17 -7.34 -7.92
C HIS A 339 -15.79 -5.88 -7.83
N GLY A 340 -14.53 -5.61 -8.04
CA GLY A 340 -13.96 -4.28 -8.11
C GLY A 340 -12.67 -4.31 -8.90
N GLN A 341 -12.36 -3.23 -9.56
CA GLN A 341 -11.09 -3.04 -10.23
C GLN A 341 -10.33 -1.92 -9.53
N PHE A 342 -9.09 -2.18 -9.15
CA PHE A 342 -8.19 -1.19 -8.56
C PHE A 342 -7.00 -0.98 -9.49
N SER A 343 -6.78 0.26 -9.87
CA SER A 343 -5.80 0.68 -10.84
C SER A 343 -5.08 1.93 -10.34
N SER A 344 -3.88 2.19 -10.84
CA SER A 344 -3.18 3.47 -10.67
C SER A 344 -3.92 4.66 -11.28
N ASN A 345 -4.89 4.39 -12.17
CA ASN A 345 -5.78 5.40 -12.73
C ASN A 345 -7.11 5.42 -11.97
N PRO A 346 -7.47 6.55 -11.30
CA PRO A 346 -8.73 6.65 -10.55
C PRO A 346 -10.00 6.45 -11.41
N GLN A 347 -9.91 6.68 -12.72
CA GLN A 347 -11.04 6.49 -13.65
C GLN A 347 -11.34 5.02 -13.91
N ASP A 348 -10.32 4.17 -13.78
CA ASP A 348 -10.42 2.72 -13.96
C ASP A 348 -10.62 1.98 -12.62
N THR A 349 -10.62 2.72 -11.50
CA THR A 349 -10.88 2.18 -10.16
C THR A 349 -12.37 2.26 -9.83
N PHE A 350 -12.99 1.12 -9.54
CA PHE A 350 -14.41 1.03 -9.19
C PHE A 350 -14.73 -0.22 -8.35
N LEU A 351 -15.92 -0.19 -7.73
CA LEU A 351 -16.57 -1.30 -7.04
C LEU A 351 -17.95 -1.55 -7.64
N LEU A 352 -18.40 -2.80 -7.74
CA LEU A 352 -19.75 -3.14 -8.19
C LEU A 352 -20.71 -3.27 -7.02
N THR A 353 -21.94 -2.77 -7.24
CA THR A 353 -23.10 -2.93 -6.37
C THR A 353 -24.29 -3.39 -7.21
N ALA A 354 -25.39 -3.75 -6.58
CA ALA A 354 -26.64 -4.04 -7.32
C ALA A 354 -27.15 -2.76 -8.00
N PRO A 355 -27.43 -2.78 -9.31
CA PRO A 355 -28.01 -1.65 -10.03
C PRO A 355 -29.46 -1.40 -9.59
N THR A 356 -29.90 -0.13 -9.62
CA THR A 356 -31.27 0.27 -9.31
C THR A 356 -31.73 1.46 -10.13
N GLY A 357 -32.87 1.37 -10.81
CA GLY A 357 -33.38 2.49 -11.61
C GLY A 357 -32.37 2.95 -12.67
N ASP A 358 -31.94 4.20 -12.58
CA ASP A 358 -30.92 4.78 -13.48
C ASP A 358 -29.47 4.55 -12.99
N ASP A 359 -29.28 3.93 -11.81
CA ASP A 359 -27.95 3.59 -11.29
C ASP A 359 -27.47 2.28 -11.90
N ASN A 360 -26.36 2.35 -12.62
CA ASN A 360 -25.74 1.21 -13.30
C ASN A 360 -25.01 0.23 -12.38
N GLY A 361 -25.00 0.45 -11.06
CA GLY A 361 -24.31 -0.40 -10.08
C GLY A 361 -22.79 -0.29 -10.07
N LYS A 362 -22.19 0.69 -10.76
CA LYS A 362 -20.73 0.93 -10.75
C LYS A 362 -20.42 2.14 -9.88
N ILE A 363 -19.74 1.93 -8.74
CA ILE A 363 -19.25 3.02 -7.89
C ILE A 363 -17.80 3.29 -8.22
N ALA A 364 -17.52 4.41 -8.90
CA ALA A 364 -16.14 4.82 -9.19
C ALA A 364 -15.41 5.28 -7.90
N ALA A 365 -14.07 5.26 -7.91
CA ALA A 365 -13.24 5.70 -6.78
C ALA A 365 -13.61 7.11 -6.27
N ASN A 366 -13.91 8.03 -7.18
CA ASN A 366 -14.34 9.37 -6.81
C ASN A 366 -15.70 9.40 -6.11
N ASP A 367 -16.61 8.52 -6.47
CA ASP A 367 -17.92 8.40 -5.84
C ASP A 367 -17.81 7.78 -4.45
N LEU A 368 -16.97 6.74 -4.28
CA LEU A 368 -16.62 6.22 -2.96
C LEU A 368 -16.08 7.32 -2.06
N ALA A 369 -15.19 8.16 -2.59
CA ALA A 369 -14.67 9.32 -1.87
C ALA A 369 -15.78 10.27 -1.39
N VAL A 370 -16.79 10.54 -2.22
CA VAL A 370 -17.92 11.41 -1.85
C VAL A 370 -18.75 10.76 -0.74
N LEU A 371 -19.06 9.47 -0.87
CA LEU A 371 -19.82 8.72 0.13
C LEU A 371 -19.16 8.76 1.51
N PHE A 372 -17.88 8.46 1.57
CA PHE A 372 -17.13 8.46 2.83
C PHE A 372 -16.83 9.86 3.38
N ARG A 373 -16.68 10.88 2.52
CA ARG A 373 -16.49 12.27 2.95
C ARG A 373 -17.75 12.84 3.61
N VAL A 374 -18.93 12.48 3.12
CA VAL A 374 -20.22 12.83 3.76
C VAL A 374 -20.28 12.18 5.14
N ARG A 375 -19.96 10.89 5.22
CA ARG A 375 -19.86 10.17 6.50
C ARG A 375 -18.92 10.88 7.49
N GLY A 376 -17.70 11.22 7.09
CA GLY A 376 -16.70 11.85 7.98
C GLY A 376 -17.11 13.25 8.50
N ARG A 377 -18.11 13.91 7.89
CA ARG A 377 -18.70 15.15 8.41
C ARG A 377 -19.81 14.91 9.44
N ILE A 378 -20.48 13.76 9.32
CA ILE A 378 -21.60 13.37 10.18
C ILE A 378 -21.10 12.57 11.37
N GLN A 379 -20.13 11.69 11.13
CA GLN A 379 -19.56 10.77 12.10
C GLN A 379 -18.03 11.00 12.14
N PRO A 380 -17.52 11.58 13.22
CA PRO A 380 -16.09 11.87 13.35
C PRO A 380 -15.22 10.63 13.55
N GLU A 381 -15.82 9.49 13.97
CA GLU A 381 -15.10 8.23 14.15
C GLU A 381 -14.64 7.68 12.80
N PRO A 382 -13.34 7.43 12.61
CA PRO A 382 -12.81 6.87 11.37
C PRO A 382 -13.22 5.41 11.21
N ILE A 383 -13.14 4.92 9.96
CA ILE A 383 -13.11 3.48 9.72
C ILE A 383 -11.73 2.97 10.15
N GLU A 384 -11.68 2.11 11.15
CA GLU A 384 -10.42 1.52 11.61
C GLU A 384 -9.84 0.55 10.59
N LEU A 385 -10.71 -0.21 9.92
CA LEU A 385 -10.31 -1.21 8.95
C LEU A 385 -11.30 -1.30 7.78
N LEU A 386 -10.84 -1.04 6.58
CA LEU A 386 -11.53 -1.34 5.34
C LEU A 386 -11.02 -2.68 4.80
N ILE A 387 -11.91 -3.60 4.47
CA ILE A 387 -11.56 -4.89 3.86
C ILE A 387 -12.18 -4.94 2.46
N LEU A 388 -11.32 -5.17 1.47
CA LEU A 388 -11.69 -5.28 0.07
C LEU A 388 -11.44 -6.72 -0.37
N SER A 389 -12.47 -7.56 -0.26
CA SER A 389 -12.44 -8.99 -0.63
C SER A 389 -12.90 -9.15 -2.08
N ALA A 390 -12.26 -10.03 -2.82
CA ALA A 390 -12.55 -10.31 -4.23
C ALA A 390 -12.26 -9.12 -5.18
N CYS A 391 -11.19 -8.38 -4.93
CA CYS A 391 -10.75 -7.31 -5.81
C CYS A 391 -9.93 -7.86 -6.97
N GLU A 392 -10.21 -7.41 -8.18
CA GLU A 392 -9.39 -7.64 -9.34
C GLU A 392 -8.43 -6.44 -9.50
N THR A 393 -7.13 -6.70 -9.44
CA THR A 393 -6.17 -5.67 -9.84
C THR A 393 -6.21 -5.55 -11.36
N ALA A 394 -6.11 -4.33 -11.88
CA ALA A 394 -6.06 -4.14 -13.34
C ALA A 394 -4.89 -4.93 -13.93
N VAL A 395 -5.17 -5.84 -14.84
CA VAL A 395 -4.16 -6.67 -15.50
C VAL A 395 -3.08 -5.78 -16.13
N GLY A 396 -1.82 -5.96 -15.71
CA GLY A 396 -0.69 -5.17 -16.20
C GLY A 396 -0.52 -3.79 -15.54
N ASP A 397 -1.24 -3.49 -14.45
CA ASP A 397 -1.03 -2.29 -13.65
C ASP A 397 -0.10 -2.58 -12.46
N ASP A 398 1.15 -2.17 -12.60
CA ASP A 398 2.20 -2.35 -11.59
C ASP A 398 1.98 -1.50 -10.33
N LEU A 399 0.94 -0.67 -10.27
CA LEU A 399 0.60 0.24 -9.16
C LEU A 399 -0.81 0.03 -8.61
N ALA A 400 -1.38 -1.13 -8.76
CA ALA A 400 -2.72 -1.43 -8.22
C ALA A 400 -2.79 -1.22 -6.69
N THR A 401 -1.71 -1.48 -5.95
CA THR A 401 -1.56 -1.14 -4.53
C THR A 401 -1.81 0.34 -4.24
N LEU A 402 -1.43 1.23 -5.16
CA LEU A 402 -1.73 2.66 -5.04
C LEU A 402 -3.23 2.94 -5.17
N GLY A 403 -3.94 2.24 -6.05
CA GLY A 403 -5.40 2.30 -6.16
C GLY A 403 -6.11 1.87 -4.88
N ILE A 404 -5.63 0.80 -4.25
CA ILE A 404 -6.11 0.30 -2.96
C ILE A 404 -5.88 1.33 -1.86
N ALA A 405 -4.64 1.80 -1.69
CA ALA A 405 -4.29 2.80 -0.69
C ALA A 405 -5.05 4.13 -0.90
N GLY A 406 -5.19 4.58 -2.15
CA GLY A 406 -5.94 5.77 -2.49
C GLY A 406 -7.44 5.65 -2.19
N THR A 407 -8.03 4.49 -2.42
CA THR A 407 -9.43 4.22 -2.06
C THR A 407 -9.61 4.24 -0.55
N ALA A 408 -8.73 3.62 0.21
CA ALA A 408 -8.74 3.66 1.68
C ALA A 408 -8.56 5.09 2.22
N TYR A 409 -7.62 5.86 1.65
CA TYR A 409 -7.43 7.26 2.02
C TYR A 409 -8.70 8.08 1.82
N ARG A 410 -9.36 7.94 0.68
CA ARG A 410 -10.63 8.62 0.39
C ARG A 410 -11.77 8.20 1.30
N ALA A 411 -11.77 6.93 1.70
CA ALA A 411 -12.73 6.40 2.67
C ALA A 411 -12.50 6.95 4.09
N GLY A 412 -11.38 7.63 4.35
CA GLY A 412 -10.98 8.03 5.69
C GLY A 412 -10.67 6.83 6.57
N ALA A 413 -10.29 5.70 5.97
CA ALA A 413 -9.91 4.50 6.68
C ALA A 413 -8.46 4.60 7.18
N ARG A 414 -8.21 4.12 8.40
CA ARG A 414 -6.87 4.05 8.99
C ARG A 414 -6.03 2.93 8.40
N SER A 415 -6.71 1.87 7.97
CA SER A 415 -6.06 0.69 7.41
C SER A 415 -6.94 0.05 6.34
N VAL A 416 -6.31 -0.64 5.41
CA VAL A 416 -7.00 -1.47 4.42
C VAL A 416 -6.35 -2.85 4.33
N ILE A 417 -7.18 -3.89 4.31
CA ILE A 417 -6.79 -5.22 3.85
C ILE A 417 -7.40 -5.41 2.46
N ALA A 418 -6.58 -5.75 1.48
CA ALA A 418 -7.02 -6.01 0.12
C ALA A 418 -6.20 -7.13 -0.51
N THR A 419 -6.64 -7.62 -1.67
CA THR A 419 -5.94 -8.65 -2.44
C THR A 419 -5.21 -8.04 -3.64
N LEU A 420 -3.99 -8.51 -3.91
CA LEU A 420 -3.18 -8.05 -5.05
C LEU A 420 -3.58 -8.70 -6.38
N TRP A 421 -4.28 -9.82 -6.34
CA TRP A 421 -4.83 -10.52 -7.51
C TRP A 421 -6.13 -11.22 -7.15
N THR A 422 -6.89 -11.57 -8.18
CA THR A 422 -8.17 -12.26 -8.03
C THR A 422 -7.94 -13.66 -7.43
N LEU A 423 -8.68 -13.96 -6.38
CA LEU A 423 -8.69 -15.26 -5.74
C LEU A 423 -9.88 -16.09 -6.21
N ASP A 424 -9.67 -17.43 -6.21
CA ASP A 424 -10.78 -18.35 -6.21
C ASP A 424 -11.68 -18.09 -4.98
N ASP A 425 -12.96 -18.24 -5.16
CA ASP A 425 -13.98 -17.87 -4.18
C ASP A 425 -13.94 -18.74 -2.88
N ALA A 426 -13.33 -19.93 -2.92
CA ALA A 426 -13.32 -20.87 -1.78
C ALA A 426 -12.40 -20.45 -0.60
N PRO A 427 -11.15 -19.94 -0.80
CA PRO A 427 -10.27 -19.54 0.30
C PRO A 427 -10.77 -18.30 1.04
N THR A 428 -11.58 -17.41 0.39
CA THR A 428 -12.03 -16.15 1.00
C THR A 428 -12.91 -16.39 2.22
N VAL A 429 -13.76 -17.41 2.20
CA VAL A 429 -14.62 -17.81 3.34
C VAL A 429 -13.77 -18.20 4.54
N ARG A 430 -12.76 -19.06 4.33
CA ARG A 430 -11.87 -19.50 5.42
C ARG A 430 -11.02 -18.35 5.94
N PHE A 431 -10.58 -17.47 5.06
CA PHE A 431 -9.85 -16.26 5.42
C PHE A 431 -10.72 -15.36 6.31
N ALA A 432 -11.94 -15.06 5.91
CA ALA A 432 -12.87 -14.22 6.67
C ALA A 432 -13.17 -14.84 8.05
N GLU A 433 -13.47 -16.13 8.11
CA GLU A 433 -13.72 -16.84 9.37
C GLU A 433 -12.56 -16.64 10.37
N GLU A 434 -11.33 -16.89 9.94
CA GLU A 434 -10.17 -16.76 10.83
C GLU A 434 -9.81 -15.29 11.11
N LEU A 435 -9.98 -14.38 10.14
CA LEU A 435 -9.71 -12.97 10.36
C LEU A 435 -10.64 -12.40 11.46
N TYR A 436 -11.94 -12.59 11.34
CA TYR A 436 -12.90 -12.05 12.30
C TYR A 436 -12.84 -12.74 13.66
N LYS A 437 -12.56 -14.03 13.70
CA LYS A 437 -12.27 -14.75 14.95
C LYS A 437 -11.08 -14.13 15.69
N ASN A 438 -10.03 -13.73 14.97
CA ASN A 438 -8.86 -13.11 15.57
C ASN A 438 -9.10 -11.64 15.90
N LEU A 439 -9.72 -10.85 15.02
CA LEU A 439 -10.11 -9.47 15.33
C LEU A 439 -11.01 -9.36 16.57
N GLY A 440 -11.80 -10.38 16.87
CA GLY A 440 -12.62 -10.47 18.07
C GLY A 440 -11.84 -10.78 19.37
N GLN A 441 -10.52 -10.97 19.33
CA GLN A 441 -9.69 -11.16 20.52
C GLN A 441 -9.22 -9.81 21.06
N ASP A 442 -9.11 -9.70 22.38
CA ASP A 442 -8.64 -8.49 23.03
C ASP A 442 -7.16 -8.23 22.69
N SER A 443 -6.85 -6.97 22.39
CA SER A 443 -5.48 -6.48 22.20
C SER A 443 -4.69 -7.11 21.05
N ILE A 444 -5.35 -7.73 20.08
CA ILE A 444 -4.68 -8.20 18.87
C ILE A 444 -4.49 -7.03 17.89
N SER A 445 -3.33 -6.98 17.24
CA SER A 445 -3.13 -6.02 16.13
C SER A 445 -3.79 -6.49 14.84
N LYS A 446 -4.15 -5.56 13.96
CA LYS A 446 -4.66 -5.87 12.63
C LYS A 446 -3.68 -6.72 11.82
N ALA A 447 -2.38 -6.44 11.94
CA ALA A 447 -1.33 -7.20 11.28
C ALA A 447 -1.25 -8.64 11.79
N GLU A 448 -1.38 -8.87 13.10
CA GLU A 448 -1.38 -10.23 13.66
C GLU A 448 -2.69 -10.97 13.33
N ALA A 449 -3.84 -10.29 13.34
CA ALA A 449 -5.11 -10.91 12.92
C ALA A 449 -5.05 -11.36 11.45
N LEU A 450 -4.50 -10.53 10.57
CA LEU A 450 -4.23 -10.91 9.18
C LEU A 450 -3.28 -12.09 9.08
N ARG A 451 -2.16 -12.05 9.82
CA ARG A 451 -1.18 -13.14 9.86
C ARG A 451 -1.83 -14.48 10.24
N GLN A 452 -2.66 -14.51 11.27
CA GLN A 452 -3.34 -15.73 11.70
C GLN A 452 -4.31 -16.27 10.62
N ALA A 453 -5.02 -15.40 9.92
CA ALA A 453 -5.87 -15.79 8.82
C ALA A 453 -5.05 -16.39 7.65
N GLN A 454 -3.94 -15.76 7.28
CA GLN A 454 -3.01 -16.28 6.24
C GLN A 454 -2.39 -17.62 6.65
N LEU A 455 -1.97 -17.78 7.91
CA LEU A 455 -1.42 -19.04 8.43
C LEU A 455 -2.46 -20.17 8.46
N ALA A 456 -3.74 -19.86 8.68
CA ALA A 456 -4.80 -20.85 8.63
C ALA A 456 -5.01 -21.40 7.20
N LEU A 457 -4.84 -20.56 6.18
CA LEU A 457 -4.83 -20.98 4.78
C LEU A 457 -3.57 -21.80 4.46
N LEU A 458 -2.39 -21.29 4.80
CA LEU A 458 -1.10 -21.94 4.56
C LEU A 458 -1.06 -23.37 5.13
N LYS A 459 -1.64 -23.58 6.32
CA LYS A 459 -1.70 -24.90 6.98
C LYS A 459 -2.75 -25.85 6.38
N ASN A 460 -3.61 -25.36 5.50
CA ASN A 460 -4.60 -26.18 4.83
C ASN A 460 -4.01 -26.73 3.52
N PRO A 461 -3.90 -28.06 3.33
CA PRO A 461 -3.31 -28.65 2.12
C PRO A 461 -3.98 -28.23 0.81
N GLN A 462 -5.24 -27.76 0.85
CA GLN A 462 -5.94 -27.27 -0.33
C GLN A 462 -5.53 -25.82 -0.70
N PHE A 463 -5.00 -25.06 0.26
CA PHE A 463 -4.69 -23.64 0.11
C PHE A 463 -3.24 -23.33 0.50
N GLU A 464 -2.35 -24.33 0.59
CA GLU A 464 -0.95 -24.16 0.98
C GLU A 464 -0.13 -23.29 -0.01
N HIS A 465 -0.54 -23.26 -1.29
CA HIS A 465 0.13 -22.44 -2.29
C HIS A 465 -0.01 -20.94 -1.95
N PRO A 466 1.09 -20.15 -2.03
CA PRO A 466 1.05 -18.72 -1.70
C PRO A 466 0.04 -17.90 -2.50
N ARG A 467 -0.40 -18.39 -3.67
CA ARG A 467 -1.51 -17.80 -4.43
C ARG A 467 -2.73 -17.48 -3.55
N TYR A 468 -3.08 -18.38 -2.61
CA TYR A 468 -4.33 -18.32 -1.85
C TYR A 468 -4.26 -17.44 -0.60
N TRP A 469 -3.10 -17.33 0.04
CA TRP A 469 -2.92 -16.58 1.27
C TRP A 469 -2.01 -15.36 1.12
N GLY A 470 -1.10 -15.40 0.16
CA GLY A 470 -0.12 -14.34 -0.05
C GLY A 470 -0.70 -13.08 -0.68
N SER A 471 -1.85 -13.19 -1.39
CA SER A 471 -2.49 -12.03 -2.03
C SER A 471 -2.93 -10.95 -1.06
N TYR A 472 -3.28 -11.31 0.17
CA TYR A 472 -3.78 -10.36 1.16
C TYR A 472 -2.65 -9.50 1.72
N ILE A 473 -2.78 -8.18 1.57
CA ILE A 473 -1.88 -7.18 2.13
C ILE A 473 -2.63 -6.28 3.10
N LEU A 474 -1.94 -5.83 4.14
CA LEU A 474 -2.40 -4.78 5.05
C LEU A 474 -1.61 -3.50 4.78
N THR A 475 -2.30 -2.41 4.51
CA THR A 475 -1.70 -1.10 4.35
C THR A 475 -2.26 -0.12 5.38
N GLY A 476 -1.38 0.69 5.98
CA GLY A 476 -1.73 1.73 6.96
C GLY A 476 -1.41 1.34 8.39
N ASN A 477 -2.30 1.71 9.33
CA ASN A 477 -2.11 1.39 10.76
C ASN A 477 -2.19 -0.12 11.01
N TRP A 478 -1.08 -0.70 11.41
CA TRP A 478 -0.95 -2.16 11.67
C TRP A 478 -1.39 -2.62 13.05
N LEU A 479 -1.59 -1.69 14.01
CA LEU A 479 -2.00 -1.95 15.38
C LEU A 479 -3.50 -2.23 15.52
#